data_3e8c3417e8814e2205a075b7be99f6af
#
_entry.id   3e8c3417e8814e2205a075b7be99f6af
#
_cell.length_a   1.000
_cell.length_b   1.000
_cell.length_c   1.000
_cell.angle_alpha   90.00
_cell.angle_beta   90.00
_cell.angle_gamma   90.00
#
_symmetry.space_group_name_H-M   'P 1'
#
loop_
_entity.id
_entity.type
_entity.pdbx_description
1 polymer ?
#
loop_
_entity_poly.entity_id
_entity_poly.type
_entity_poly.pdbx_seq_one_letter_code
_entity_poly.pdbx_strand_id
1 'polypeptide(L)'
;MNYKKSGAEPADHAIGRSRGGLTTKSHLVCDGKGRVLAFLVTGGQVADTSMLATTLEQISVAGARGRPRTRPDRLIADKGYPSKANRAWLRRHGIAATIPERADQIAHRRRRPGRPIDFGEDQRQRYRGPNVVERCFNRLKQWRGIAMRSDKYARNYHAGLCLAATLHWLTTTL
;
A
#
# COMPACT_ATOMS: atom_id res chain seq x y z
N MET A 1 -22.08 6.25 9.54
CA MET A 1 -22.63 7.16 8.52
C MET A 1 -23.54 6.36 7.61
N ASN A 2 -24.86 6.57 7.67
CA ASN A 2 -25.80 5.94 6.74
C ASN A 2 -25.78 6.69 5.42
N TYR A 3 -25.03 6.16 4.48
CA TYR A 3 -24.97 6.68 3.13
C TYR A 3 -26.21 6.19 2.37
N LYS A 4 -27.25 6.98 2.29
CA LYS A 4 -28.34 6.76 1.32
C LYS A 4 -27.78 7.08 -0.06
N LYS A 5 -27.80 6.11 -0.99
CA LYS A 5 -27.54 6.38 -2.40
C LYS A 5 -28.57 7.39 -2.89
N SER A 6 -28.20 8.66 -2.96
CA SER A 6 -28.95 9.63 -3.76
C SER A 6 -28.51 9.45 -5.21
N GLY A 7 -29.41 9.55 -6.18
CA GLY A 7 -29.12 9.44 -7.60
C GLY A 7 -28.12 10.48 -8.16
N ALA A 8 -27.50 11.27 -7.29
CA ALA A 8 -26.51 12.31 -7.57
C ALA A 8 -25.08 11.92 -7.15
N GLU A 9 -24.81 10.65 -6.81
CA GLU A 9 -23.43 10.23 -6.48
C GLU A 9 -22.57 10.14 -7.74
N PRO A 10 -21.37 10.74 -7.74
CA PRO A 10 -20.47 10.62 -8.86
C PRO A 10 -20.05 9.15 -9.06
N ALA A 11 -20.00 8.71 -10.32
CA ALA A 11 -19.55 7.36 -10.66
C ALA A 11 -18.13 7.05 -10.13
N ASP A 12 -17.28 8.07 -10.01
CA ASP A 12 -15.91 8.01 -9.50
C ASP A 12 -15.85 8.44 -8.02
N HIS A 13 -16.47 7.65 -7.14
CA HIS A 13 -16.38 7.92 -5.69
C HIS A 13 -15.39 6.99 -4.96
N ALA A 14 -14.96 5.88 -5.54
CA ALA A 14 -14.15 4.83 -4.92
C ALA A 14 -14.64 4.43 -3.52
N ILE A 15 -15.95 4.34 -3.33
CA ILE A 15 -16.60 3.84 -2.13
C ILE A 15 -17.16 2.47 -2.44
N GLY A 16 -16.94 1.52 -1.54
CA GLY A 16 -17.46 0.17 -1.71
C GLY A 16 -17.73 -0.50 -0.39
N ARG A 17 -18.47 -1.58 -0.41
CA ARG A 17 -18.92 -2.29 0.79
C ARG A 17 -17.84 -3.25 1.27
N SER A 18 -17.28 -2.98 2.44
CA SER A 18 -16.46 -3.91 3.22
C SER A 18 -17.29 -4.65 4.26
N ARG A 19 -16.67 -5.53 5.05
CA ARG A 19 -17.34 -6.17 6.20
C ARG A 19 -17.84 -5.17 7.24
N GLY A 20 -17.14 -4.04 7.39
CA GLY A 20 -17.50 -2.96 8.32
C GLY A 20 -18.43 -1.90 7.73
N GLY A 21 -19.00 -2.12 6.53
CA GLY A 21 -19.87 -1.17 5.85
C GLY A 21 -19.24 -0.47 4.66
N LEU A 22 -19.80 0.66 4.26
CA LEU A 22 -19.30 1.47 3.14
C LEU A 22 -18.00 2.16 3.53
N THR A 23 -16.95 1.94 2.76
CA THR A 23 -15.63 2.50 3.02
C THR A 23 -14.80 2.64 1.75
N THR A 24 -13.71 3.38 1.87
CA THR A 24 -12.65 3.50 0.87
C THR A 24 -11.37 2.89 1.43
N LYS A 25 -10.60 2.25 0.59
CA LYS A 25 -9.24 1.83 0.89
C LYS A 25 -8.23 2.76 0.23
N SER A 26 -7.23 3.14 0.99
CA SER A 26 -6.04 3.83 0.48
C SER A 26 -4.88 2.84 0.50
N HIS A 27 -4.39 2.47 -0.67
CA HIS A 27 -3.17 1.67 -0.84
C HIS A 27 -1.99 2.64 -0.87
N LEU A 28 -0.97 2.36 -0.08
CA LEU A 28 0.15 3.27 0.12
C LEU A 28 1.47 2.51 0.03
N VAL A 29 2.42 3.12 -0.66
CA VAL A 29 3.84 2.74 -0.60
C VAL A 29 4.62 3.88 -0.01
N CYS A 30 5.47 3.59 0.96
CA CYS A 30 6.40 4.54 1.55
C CYS A 30 7.84 4.03 1.51
N ASP A 31 8.81 4.93 1.65
CA ASP A 31 10.20 4.58 1.84
C ASP A 31 10.50 4.17 3.30
N GLY A 32 11.74 3.77 3.58
CA GLY A 32 12.16 3.37 4.93
C GLY A 32 12.09 4.47 6.00
N LYS A 33 11.95 5.73 5.60
CA LYS A 33 11.76 6.88 6.50
C LYS A 33 10.27 7.20 6.73
N GLY A 34 9.36 6.51 6.06
CA GLY A 34 7.91 6.73 6.13
C GLY A 34 7.40 7.83 5.22
N ARG A 35 8.19 8.27 4.24
CA ARG A 35 7.76 9.23 3.23
C ARG A 35 6.99 8.51 2.14
N VAL A 36 5.82 9.01 1.81
CA VAL A 36 4.95 8.40 0.81
C VAL A 36 5.55 8.53 -0.58
N LEU A 37 5.56 7.43 -1.33
CA LEU A 37 6.03 7.37 -2.70
C LEU A 37 4.86 7.26 -3.70
N ALA A 38 3.78 6.61 -3.31
CA ALA A 38 2.61 6.44 -4.15
C ALA A 38 1.34 6.20 -3.32
N PHE A 39 0.21 6.64 -3.85
CA PHE A 39 -1.14 6.33 -3.36
C PHE A 39 -2.00 5.75 -4.48
N LEU A 40 -2.90 4.85 -4.08
CA LEU A 40 -4.02 4.41 -4.91
C LEU A 40 -5.26 4.32 -4.02
N VAL A 41 -6.40 4.81 -4.51
CA VAL A 41 -7.68 4.83 -3.79
C VAL A 41 -8.65 3.88 -4.48
N THR A 42 -9.28 2.98 -3.70
CA THR A 42 -10.24 2.00 -4.21
C THR A 42 -11.43 1.85 -3.28
N GLY A 43 -12.50 1.23 -3.77
CA GLY A 43 -13.62 0.83 -2.92
C GLY A 43 -13.22 -0.23 -1.89
N GLY A 44 -13.90 -0.22 -0.74
CA GLY A 44 -13.56 -1.06 0.42
C GLY A 44 -13.55 -2.57 0.19
N GLN A 45 -14.26 -3.06 -0.84
CA GLN A 45 -14.30 -4.49 -1.20
C GLN A 45 -13.06 -4.98 -1.94
N VAL A 46 -12.24 -4.06 -2.49
CA VAL A 46 -11.05 -4.44 -3.29
C VAL A 46 -10.01 -5.08 -2.38
N ALA A 47 -9.46 -6.21 -2.81
CA ALA A 47 -8.44 -6.93 -2.07
C ALA A 47 -7.09 -6.20 -2.18
N ASP A 48 -6.41 -5.96 -1.05
CA ASP A 48 -5.13 -5.23 -1.01
C ASP A 48 -4.05 -5.91 -1.86
N THR A 49 -4.04 -7.25 -1.85
CA THR A 49 -3.08 -8.05 -2.63
C THR A 49 -3.17 -7.82 -4.14
N SER A 50 -4.35 -7.50 -4.67
CA SER A 50 -4.54 -7.24 -6.10
C SER A 50 -4.01 -5.88 -6.53
N MET A 51 -3.87 -4.94 -5.61
CA MET A 51 -3.43 -3.57 -5.90
C MET A 51 -1.91 -3.37 -5.79
N LEU A 52 -1.16 -4.40 -5.38
CA LEU A 52 0.28 -4.29 -5.16
C LEU A 52 1.02 -3.81 -6.40
N ALA A 53 0.85 -4.46 -7.53
CA ALA A 53 1.53 -4.10 -8.78
C ALA A 53 1.17 -2.69 -9.21
N THR A 54 -0.13 -2.39 -9.31
CA THR A 54 -0.64 -1.09 -9.75
C THR A 54 -0.17 0.05 -8.84
N THR A 55 -0.08 -0.18 -7.52
CA THR A 55 0.43 0.84 -6.60
C THR A 55 1.93 1.07 -6.77
N LEU A 56 2.71 0.00 -7.01
CA LEU A 56 4.15 0.12 -7.23
C LEU A 56 4.48 0.82 -8.56
N GLU A 57 3.65 0.63 -9.59
CA GLU A 57 3.78 1.29 -10.90
C GLU A 57 3.59 2.82 -10.84
N GLN A 58 2.93 3.33 -9.77
CA GLN A 58 2.78 4.76 -9.55
C GLN A 58 4.05 5.43 -8.96
N ILE A 59 5.06 4.66 -8.58
CA ILE A 59 6.28 5.22 -8.00
C ILE A 59 7.04 6.01 -9.07
N SER A 60 7.27 7.29 -8.77
CA SER A 60 8.11 8.18 -9.58
C SER A 60 8.83 9.17 -8.66
N VAL A 61 10.08 8.89 -8.36
CA VAL A 61 10.90 9.72 -7.47
C VAL A 61 11.95 10.43 -8.30
N ALA A 62 11.82 11.75 -8.43
CA ALA A 62 12.82 12.58 -9.10
C ALA A 62 14.14 12.54 -8.34
N GLY A 63 15.24 12.35 -9.05
CA GLY A 63 16.59 12.56 -8.54
C GLY A 63 17.08 13.97 -8.84
N ALA A 64 18.22 14.36 -8.27
CA ALA A 64 18.86 15.66 -8.56
C ALA A 64 19.25 15.77 -10.06
N ARG A 65 19.54 14.65 -10.69
CA ARG A 65 19.87 14.56 -12.13
C ARG A 65 19.37 13.22 -12.68
N GLY A 66 19.06 13.19 -13.96
CA GLY A 66 18.72 11.99 -14.70
C GLY A 66 17.24 11.59 -14.62
N ARG A 67 16.96 10.36 -15.03
CA ARG A 67 15.59 9.81 -15.11
C ARG A 67 15.03 9.55 -13.70
N PRO A 68 13.75 9.83 -13.44
CA PRO A 68 13.12 9.48 -12.18
C PRO A 68 13.25 7.98 -11.86
N ARG A 69 13.44 7.67 -10.59
CA ARG A 69 13.45 6.29 -10.11
C ARG A 69 12.02 5.80 -9.94
N THR A 70 11.65 4.77 -10.67
CA THR A 70 10.30 4.19 -10.69
C THR A 70 10.22 2.83 -10.00
N ARG A 71 11.36 2.31 -9.51
CA ARG A 71 11.45 0.96 -8.97
C ARG A 71 12.24 0.93 -7.67
N PRO A 72 11.70 0.34 -6.58
CA PRO A 72 12.47 0.08 -5.37
C PRO A 72 13.38 -1.13 -5.56
N ASP A 73 14.48 -1.22 -4.81
CA ASP A 73 15.33 -2.42 -4.80
C ASP A 73 14.66 -3.56 -4.03
N ARG A 74 13.85 -3.23 -3.03
CA ARG A 74 13.18 -4.18 -2.16
C ARG A 74 11.81 -3.68 -1.74
N LEU A 75 10.85 -4.61 -1.70
CA LEU A 75 9.54 -4.41 -1.11
C LEU A 75 9.42 -5.22 0.19
N ILE A 76 8.97 -4.54 1.25
CA ILE A 76 8.54 -5.17 2.50
C ILE A 76 7.03 -5.01 2.57
N ALA A 77 6.29 -6.10 2.71
CA ALA A 77 4.84 -6.07 2.84
C ALA A 77 4.36 -7.13 3.84
N ASP A 78 3.14 -6.99 4.32
CA ASP A 78 2.57 -7.85 5.33
C ASP A 78 2.10 -9.22 4.80
N LYS A 79 1.57 -10.05 5.72
CA LYS A 79 1.02 -11.39 5.42
C LYS A 79 -0.26 -11.37 4.55
N GLY A 80 -0.78 -10.21 4.21
CA GLY A 80 -1.92 -10.04 3.31
C GLY A 80 -1.52 -10.10 1.83
N TYR A 81 -0.24 -9.89 1.50
CA TYR A 81 0.25 -9.74 0.13
C TYR A 81 0.90 -10.99 -0.52
N PRO A 82 1.19 -12.12 0.16
CA PRO A 82 1.86 -13.24 -0.48
C PRO A 82 0.93 -13.93 -1.47
N SER A 83 1.15 -13.70 -2.75
CA SER A 83 0.52 -14.42 -3.85
C SER A 83 1.57 -14.84 -4.87
N LYS A 84 1.28 -15.94 -5.61
CA LYS A 84 2.16 -16.40 -6.69
C LYS A 84 2.32 -15.31 -7.76
N ALA A 85 1.24 -14.61 -8.09
CA ALA A 85 1.22 -13.53 -9.07
C ALA A 85 2.10 -12.35 -8.62
N ASN A 86 1.95 -11.88 -7.37
CA ASN A 86 2.75 -10.78 -6.83
C ASN A 86 4.24 -11.13 -6.81
N ARG A 87 4.59 -12.35 -6.35
CA ARG A 87 6.00 -12.80 -6.34
C ARG A 87 6.58 -12.92 -7.75
N ALA A 88 5.79 -13.36 -8.73
CA ALA A 88 6.21 -13.44 -10.13
C ALA A 88 6.41 -12.04 -10.71
N TRP A 89 5.49 -11.12 -10.43
CA TRP A 89 5.58 -9.72 -10.85
C TRP A 89 6.83 -9.03 -10.30
N LEU A 90 7.08 -9.15 -8.99
CA LEU A 90 8.26 -8.58 -8.33
C LEU A 90 9.56 -9.12 -8.91
N ARG A 91 9.65 -10.44 -9.17
CA ARG A 91 10.82 -11.05 -9.81
C ARG A 91 11.07 -10.51 -11.21
N ARG A 92 10.02 -10.41 -12.05
CA ARG A 92 10.15 -9.84 -13.42
C ARG A 92 10.68 -8.42 -13.40
N HIS A 93 10.33 -7.64 -12.37
CA HIS A 93 10.79 -6.26 -12.21
C HIS A 93 12.11 -6.15 -11.43
N GLY A 94 12.74 -7.26 -11.05
CA GLY A 94 14.00 -7.26 -10.29
C GLY A 94 13.88 -6.66 -8.88
N ILE A 95 12.68 -6.74 -8.27
CA ILE A 95 12.40 -6.23 -6.93
C ILE A 95 12.52 -7.36 -5.92
N ALA A 96 13.45 -7.24 -4.96
CA ALA A 96 13.56 -8.20 -3.87
C ALA A 96 12.34 -8.11 -2.95
N ALA A 97 11.73 -9.26 -2.62
CA ALA A 97 10.52 -9.33 -1.80
C ALA A 97 10.82 -9.84 -0.39
N THR A 98 10.39 -9.09 0.63
CA THR A 98 10.34 -9.52 2.03
C THR A 98 8.88 -9.54 2.46
N ILE A 99 8.19 -10.64 2.15
CA ILE A 99 6.76 -10.82 2.41
C ILE A 99 6.59 -12.16 3.14
N PRO A 100 6.26 -12.16 4.45
CA PRO A 100 6.07 -13.39 5.21
C PRO A 100 4.83 -14.14 4.72
N GLU A 101 4.88 -15.46 4.80
CA GLU A 101 3.73 -16.31 4.50
C GLU A 101 2.85 -16.49 5.75
N ARG A 102 1.57 -16.73 5.51
CA ARG A 102 0.64 -17.14 6.57
C ARG A 102 0.87 -18.59 6.97
N ALA A 103 0.46 -18.95 8.18
CA ALA A 103 0.66 -20.31 8.72
C ALA A 103 0.00 -21.38 7.83
N ASP A 104 -1.20 -21.10 7.29
CA ASP A 104 -1.91 -22.01 6.37
C ASP A 104 -1.12 -22.24 5.06
N GLN A 105 -0.51 -21.20 4.51
CA GLN A 105 0.32 -21.28 3.31
C GLN A 105 1.61 -22.09 3.58
N ILE A 106 2.23 -21.88 4.72
CA ILE A 106 3.42 -22.63 5.15
C ILE A 106 3.05 -24.12 5.30
N ALA A 107 1.94 -24.43 5.98
CA ALA A 107 1.48 -25.79 6.19
C ALA A 107 1.15 -26.50 4.84
N HIS A 108 0.46 -25.79 3.95
CA HIS A 108 0.14 -26.32 2.61
C HIS A 108 1.40 -26.59 1.79
N ARG A 109 2.38 -25.71 1.84
CA ARG A 109 3.64 -25.86 1.10
C ARG A 109 4.51 -27.01 1.64
N ARG A 110 4.53 -27.23 2.95
CA ARG A 110 5.28 -28.34 3.57
C ARG A 110 4.78 -29.72 3.09
N ARG A 111 3.53 -29.81 2.62
CA ARG A 111 2.95 -31.04 2.07
C ARG A 111 3.32 -31.29 0.60
N ARG A 112 3.98 -30.34 -0.07
CA ARG A 112 4.36 -30.44 -1.48
C ARG A 112 5.86 -30.61 -1.61
N PRO A 113 6.35 -31.42 -2.59
CA PRO A 113 7.76 -31.48 -2.91
C PRO A 113 8.26 -30.12 -3.41
N GLY A 114 9.49 -29.79 -3.10
CA GLY A 114 10.15 -28.54 -3.52
C GLY A 114 10.93 -27.86 -2.41
N ARG A 115 11.78 -26.92 -2.78
CA ARG A 115 12.58 -26.14 -1.82
C ARG A 115 11.68 -25.22 -1.01
N PRO A 116 11.72 -25.26 0.34
CA PRO A 116 10.99 -24.30 1.16
C PRO A 116 11.44 -22.87 0.85
N ILE A 117 10.48 -21.93 0.85
CA ILE A 117 10.83 -20.51 0.87
C ILE A 117 11.29 -20.23 2.30
N ASP A 118 12.59 -20.09 2.49
CA ASP A 118 13.15 -19.75 3.78
C ASP A 118 12.97 -18.25 4.03
N PHE A 119 12.25 -17.93 5.11
CA PHE A 119 12.20 -16.59 5.65
C PHE A 119 13.31 -16.49 6.68
N GLY A 120 14.56 -16.37 6.17
CA GLY A 120 15.78 -16.38 6.95
C GLY A 120 15.84 -15.25 7.99
N GLU A 121 16.84 -15.31 8.88
CA GLU A 121 16.99 -14.33 9.97
C GLU A 121 17.13 -12.89 9.45
N ASP A 122 17.88 -12.68 8.37
CA ASP A 122 17.99 -11.36 7.72
C ASP A 122 16.63 -10.79 7.29
N GLN A 123 15.73 -11.64 6.77
CA GLN A 123 14.40 -11.23 6.36
C GLN A 123 13.52 -10.95 7.58
N ARG A 124 13.66 -11.73 8.66
CA ARG A 124 12.97 -11.50 9.93
C ARG A 124 13.41 -10.19 10.57
N GLN A 125 14.72 -9.92 10.60
CA GLN A 125 15.25 -8.65 11.11
C GLN A 125 14.74 -7.45 10.33
N ARG A 126 14.73 -7.51 9.00
CA ARG A 126 14.17 -6.45 8.13
C ARG A 126 12.68 -6.26 8.33
N TYR A 127 11.95 -7.36 8.57
CA TYR A 127 10.51 -7.32 8.82
C TYR A 127 10.16 -6.84 10.24
N ARG A 128 11.02 -7.07 11.23
CA ARG A 128 10.88 -6.56 12.61
C ARG A 128 11.15 -5.06 12.72
N GLY A 129 11.64 -4.43 11.67
CA GLY A 129 11.83 -2.98 11.61
C GLY A 129 10.55 -2.23 12.01
N PRO A 130 10.68 -0.98 12.44
CA PRO A 130 9.56 -0.21 12.95
C PRO A 130 8.44 -0.21 11.90
N ASN A 131 7.20 -0.28 12.36
CA ASN A 131 5.99 -0.29 11.54
C ASN A 131 5.81 1.02 10.78
N VAL A 132 6.67 1.22 9.77
CA VAL A 132 6.85 2.49 9.05
C VAL A 132 5.55 2.88 8.34
N VAL A 133 4.87 1.89 7.74
CA VAL A 133 3.62 2.12 7.01
C VAL A 133 2.51 2.54 7.95
N GLU A 134 2.34 1.88 9.10
CA GLU A 134 1.31 2.28 10.08
C GLU A 134 1.56 3.68 10.64
N ARG A 135 2.81 4.01 10.98
CA ARG A 135 3.15 5.37 11.41
C ARG A 135 2.87 6.40 10.32
N CYS A 136 3.13 6.06 9.06
CA CYS A 136 2.79 6.92 7.94
C CYS A 136 1.28 7.14 7.86
N PHE A 137 0.47 6.08 7.92
CA PHE A 137 -0.99 6.21 7.98
C PHE A 137 -1.48 7.01 9.18
N ASN A 138 -0.89 6.81 10.36
CA ASN A 138 -1.28 7.57 11.55
C ASN A 138 -1.02 9.06 11.39
N ARG A 139 0.10 9.45 10.78
CA ARG A 139 0.39 10.85 10.46
C ARG A 139 -0.61 11.45 9.47
N LEU A 140 -0.92 10.72 8.39
CA LEU A 140 -1.93 11.17 7.42
C LEU A 140 -3.32 11.33 8.06
N LYS A 141 -3.70 10.42 8.97
CA LYS A 141 -4.99 10.47 9.66
C LYS A 141 -5.10 11.60 10.71
N GLN A 142 -4.02 12.28 11.06
CA GLN A 142 -4.10 13.51 11.85
C GLN A 142 -4.88 14.60 11.13
N TRP A 143 -4.92 14.56 9.81
CA TRP A 143 -5.78 15.42 8.99
C TRP A 143 -7.21 14.90 9.02
N ARG A 144 -8.10 15.63 9.70
CA ARG A 144 -9.48 15.21 9.91
C ARG A 144 -10.23 14.90 8.61
N GLY A 145 -10.03 15.69 7.56
CA GLY A 145 -10.61 15.46 6.24
C GLY A 145 -10.20 14.13 5.63
N ILE A 146 -8.96 13.69 5.86
CA ILE A 146 -8.45 12.39 5.43
C ILE A 146 -9.01 11.27 6.31
N ALA A 147 -8.96 11.42 7.64
CA ALA A 147 -9.43 10.41 8.58
C ALA A 147 -10.90 10.07 8.42
N MET A 148 -11.74 11.09 8.20
CA MET A 148 -13.20 10.99 8.08
C MET A 148 -13.65 10.83 6.62
N ARG A 149 -12.75 11.03 5.67
CA ARG A 149 -13.05 11.11 4.25
C ARG A 149 -14.31 11.95 3.95
N SER A 150 -14.17 13.25 4.07
CA SER A 150 -15.26 14.21 3.78
C SER A 150 -15.53 14.40 2.28
N ASP A 151 -14.55 14.05 1.44
CA ASP A 151 -14.65 14.24 -0.02
C ASP A 151 -15.55 13.19 -0.68
N LYS A 152 -16.47 13.66 -1.52
CA LYS A 152 -17.34 12.80 -2.33
C LYS A 152 -16.60 12.15 -3.49
N TYR A 153 -15.72 12.90 -4.16
CA TYR A 153 -14.96 12.42 -5.30
C TYR A 153 -13.67 11.73 -4.88
N ALA A 154 -13.36 10.58 -5.49
CA ALA A 154 -12.10 9.87 -5.23
C ALA A 154 -10.88 10.73 -5.56
N ARG A 155 -10.95 11.49 -6.67
CA ARG A 155 -9.87 12.40 -7.09
C ARG A 155 -9.55 13.49 -6.05
N ASN A 156 -10.57 14.07 -5.42
CA ASN A 156 -10.37 15.11 -4.40
C ASN A 156 -9.74 14.51 -3.14
N TYR A 157 -10.24 13.35 -2.70
CA TYR A 157 -9.66 12.61 -1.59
C TYR A 157 -8.20 12.22 -1.86
N HIS A 158 -7.91 11.72 -3.07
CA HIS A 158 -6.55 11.41 -3.49
C HIS A 158 -5.65 12.66 -3.51
N ALA A 159 -6.15 13.79 -4.01
CA ALA A 159 -5.41 15.05 -3.99
C ALA A 159 -5.09 15.52 -2.55
N GLY A 160 -6.05 15.37 -1.63
CA GLY A 160 -5.84 15.63 -0.21
C GLY A 160 -4.76 14.75 0.41
N LEU A 161 -4.74 13.46 0.07
CA LEU A 161 -3.69 12.53 0.49
C LEU A 161 -2.31 12.95 -0.06
N CYS A 162 -2.23 13.33 -1.34
CA CYS A 162 -0.98 13.81 -1.95
C CYS A 162 -0.48 15.09 -1.29
N LEU A 163 -1.36 16.05 -1.00
CA LEU A 163 -0.99 17.29 -0.32
C LEU A 163 -0.44 17.03 1.08
N ALA A 164 -1.12 16.21 1.88
CA ALA A 164 -0.65 15.82 3.22
C ALA A 164 0.70 15.09 3.17
N ALA A 165 0.89 14.22 2.17
CA ALA A 165 2.16 13.54 1.95
C ALA A 165 3.28 14.51 1.57
N THR A 166 3.00 15.50 0.72
CA THR A 166 3.96 16.54 0.34
C THR A 166 4.42 17.34 1.56
N LEU A 167 3.49 17.76 2.41
CA LEU A 167 3.83 18.46 3.66
C LEU A 167 4.70 17.58 4.56
N HIS A 168 4.40 16.29 4.64
CA HIS A 168 5.24 15.36 5.40
C HIS A 168 6.64 15.20 4.80
N TRP A 169 6.79 15.21 3.47
CA TRP A 169 8.10 15.21 2.83
C TRP A 169 8.93 16.43 3.23
N LEU A 170 8.33 17.60 3.20
CA LEU A 170 9.00 18.85 3.57
C LEU A 170 9.49 18.84 5.02
N THR A 171 8.68 18.36 5.96
CA THR A 171 9.03 18.30 7.39
C THR A 171 10.06 17.21 7.73
N THR A 172 10.25 16.22 6.88
CA THR A 172 11.23 15.13 7.10
C THR A 172 12.56 15.35 6.39
N THR A 173 12.65 16.38 5.56
CA THR A 173 13.86 16.68 4.77
C THR A 173 14.64 17.87 5.39
N LEU A 174 14.02 18.62 6.30
CA LEU A 174 14.61 19.63 7.16
C LEU A 174 15.10 19.02 8.46
#